data_c1230d1b36ee6250968ba606780e45f5
#
_entry.id   c1230d1b36ee6250968ba606780e45f5
#
_cell.length_a   1.000
_cell.length_b   1.000
_cell.length_c   1.000
_cell.angle_alpha   90.00
_cell.angle_beta   90.00
_cell.angle_gamma   90.00
#
_symmetry.space_group_name_H-M   'P 1'
#
loop_
_entity.id
_entity.type
_entity.pdbx_description
1 polymer ?
#
loop_
_entity_poly.entity_id
_entity_poly.type
_entity_poly.pdbx_seq_one_letter_code
_entity_poly.pdbx_strand_id
1 'polypeptide(L)'
;MKNFFRISFLITLFLGFHLSSNAAEKVEYLKTDWSFKGPFGKFDRAALQRGYQVYQEVCSSCHSMKYLSYRNLVEEGGPEFSVDQAKAIAASFEVKDGPNADGEMFMRPGRLSDKFVMPYENEKAAQAANGGAYPPDMTVLVKARGGGVDYIYSLLQGYEDPPVGINLDDGVYYNKYMYGNKIKMSN
;
A
#
# COMPACT_ATOMS: atom_id res chain seq x y z
N MET A 1 -63.79 4.95 12.66
CA MET A 1 -63.35 4.03 11.58
C MET A 1 -62.47 4.69 10.51
N LYS A 2 -62.63 5.95 10.12
CA LYS A 2 -61.80 6.62 9.09
C LYS A 2 -60.33 6.83 9.47
N ASN A 3 -60.02 6.98 10.75
CA ASN A 3 -58.62 7.19 11.19
C ASN A 3 -57.78 5.91 11.30
N PHE A 4 -58.44 4.77 11.55
CA PHE A 4 -57.77 3.46 11.58
C PHE A 4 -57.27 3.04 10.22
N PHE A 5 -57.98 3.36 9.17
CA PHE A 5 -57.59 3.04 7.78
C PHE A 5 -56.40 3.89 7.30
N ARG A 6 -56.27 5.14 7.76
CA ARG A 6 -55.15 6.02 7.44
C ARG A 6 -53.82 5.60 8.10
N ILE A 7 -53.90 5.12 9.34
CA ILE A 7 -52.72 4.63 10.06
C ILE A 7 -52.21 3.30 9.46
N SER A 8 -53.15 2.40 9.08
CA SER A 8 -52.80 1.13 8.47
C SER A 8 -52.12 1.33 7.08
N PHE A 9 -52.54 2.32 6.29
CA PHE A 9 -51.94 2.63 4.98
C PHE A 9 -50.55 3.26 5.10
N LEU A 10 -50.29 4.06 6.13
CA LEU A 10 -48.95 4.62 6.40
C LEU A 10 -47.96 3.57 6.89
N ILE A 11 -48.42 2.57 7.67
CA ILE A 11 -47.56 1.47 8.13
C ILE A 11 -47.19 0.54 6.97
N THR A 12 -48.10 0.27 6.04
CA THR A 12 -47.81 -0.57 4.85
C THR A 12 -46.85 0.12 3.87
N LEU A 13 -46.88 1.46 3.80
CA LEU A 13 -45.98 2.20 2.92
C LEU A 13 -44.53 2.23 3.48
N PHE A 14 -44.35 2.10 4.79
CA PHE A 14 -43.03 2.06 5.42
C PHE A 14 -42.36 0.66 5.39
N LEU A 15 -43.15 -0.41 5.28
CA LEU A 15 -42.59 -1.78 5.20
C LEU A 15 -42.13 -2.20 3.78
N GLY A 16 -42.39 -1.39 2.75
CA GLY A 16 -42.07 -1.70 1.35
C GLY A 16 -40.69 -1.29 0.88
N PHE A 17 -39.91 -0.55 1.66
CA PHE A 17 -38.54 -0.15 1.31
C PHE A 17 -37.50 -1.10 1.94
N HIS A 18 -37.57 -2.39 1.61
CA HIS A 18 -36.41 -3.24 1.73
C HIS A 18 -35.45 -2.89 0.59
N LEU A 19 -34.60 -1.90 0.80
CA LEU A 19 -33.39 -1.73 0.01
C LEU A 19 -32.59 -3.02 0.15
N SER A 20 -32.64 -3.87 -0.88
CA SER A 20 -31.68 -4.95 -1.03
C SER A 20 -30.32 -4.30 -1.16
N SER A 21 -29.62 -4.07 -0.02
CA SER A 21 -28.22 -3.77 -0.04
C SER A 21 -27.54 -5.02 -0.58
N ASN A 22 -27.16 -4.99 -1.84
CA ASN A 22 -26.18 -5.93 -2.36
C ASN A 22 -24.92 -5.71 -1.52
N ALA A 23 -24.76 -6.51 -0.46
CA ALA A 23 -23.51 -6.59 0.24
C ALA A 23 -22.47 -6.99 -0.81
N ALA A 24 -21.50 -6.11 -1.05
CA ALA A 24 -20.38 -6.43 -1.95
C ALA A 24 -19.82 -7.77 -1.51
N GLU A 25 -19.66 -8.69 -2.42
CA GLU A 25 -19.13 -10.03 -2.16
C GLU A 25 -17.82 -9.88 -1.39
N LYS A 26 -17.77 -10.45 -0.19
CA LYS A 26 -16.61 -10.32 0.68
C LYS A 26 -15.48 -11.14 0.10
N VAL A 27 -14.50 -10.45 -0.49
CA VAL A 27 -13.30 -11.10 -1.02
C VAL A 27 -12.59 -11.85 0.10
N GLU A 28 -12.42 -13.15 -0.07
CA GLU A 28 -11.69 -14.00 0.87
C GLU A 28 -10.20 -14.01 0.50
N TYR A 29 -9.38 -13.36 1.34
CA TYR A 29 -7.95 -13.27 1.12
C TYR A 29 -7.24 -14.59 1.47
N LEU A 30 -6.11 -14.82 0.81
CA LEU A 30 -5.20 -15.92 1.15
C LEU A 30 -4.77 -15.79 2.62
N LYS A 31 -4.75 -16.93 3.31
CA LYS A 31 -4.33 -17.00 4.70
C LYS A 31 -2.93 -17.59 4.79
N THR A 32 -2.09 -16.95 5.56
CA THR A 32 -0.72 -17.40 5.82
C THR A 32 -0.45 -17.35 7.31
N ASP A 33 0.32 -18.32 7.78
CA ASP A 33 0.80 -18.37 9.15
C ASP A 33 1.96 -17.37 9.32
N TRP A 34 1.59 -16.11 9.63
CA TRP A 34 2.58 -15.08 9.86
C TRP A 34 3.21 -15.23 11.24
N SER A 35 4.55 -15.33 11.32
CA SER A 35 5.31 -15.47 12.56
C SER A 35 5.05 -14.35 13.58
N PHE A 36 4.63 -13.19 13.12
CA PHE A 36 4.34 -12.01 13.94
C PHE A 36 2.88 -11.90 14.41
N LYS A 37 2.01 -12.89 14.10
CA LYS A 37 0.63 -12.93 14.60
C LYS A 37 0.57 -13.37 16.06
N GLY A 38 -0.44 -12.83 16.77
CA GLY A 38 -0.74 -13.20 18.16
C GLY A 38 0.12 -12.44 19.19
N PRO A 39 -0.17 -12.66 20.49
CA PRO A 39 0.44 -11.89 21.57
C PRO A 39 1.95 -12.17 21.77
N PHE A 40 2.46 -13.27 21.27
CA PHE A 40 3.88 -13.65 21.32
C PHE A 40 4.55 -13.69 19.94
N GLY A 41 3.85 -13.16 18.92
CA GLY A 41 4.36 -13.14 17.56
C GLY A 41 5.60 -12.24 17.45
N LYS A 42 6.56 -12.66 16.61
CA LYS A 42 7.79 -11.93 16.34
C LYS A 42 8.05 -11.87 14.85
N PHE A 43 8.60 -10.76 14.39
CA PHE A 43 9.09 -10.66 13.03
C PHE A 43 10.35 -11.53 12.85
N ASP A 44 10.40 -12.24 11.74
CA ASP A 44 11.63 -12.88 11.29
C ASP A 44 12.54 -11.81 10.67
N ARG A 45 13.65 -11.53 11.33
CA ARG A 45 14.62 -10.51 10.89
C ARG A 45 15.16 -10.79 9.49
N ALA A 46 15.48 -12.03 9.18
CA ALA A 46 15.99 -12.40 7.86
C ALA A 46 14.92 -12.20 6.77
N ALA A 47 13.65 -12.49 7.08
CA ALA A 47 12.54 -12.20 6.18
C ALA A 47 12.34 -10.69 5.97
N LEU A 48 12.48 -9.87 7.02
CA LEU A 48 12.41 -8.42 6.90
C LEU A 48 13.56 -7.84 6.05
N GLN A 49 14.78 -8.39 6.18
CA GLN A 49 15.92 -7.98 5.35
C GLN A 49 15.68 -8.31 3.88
N ARG A 50 15.19 -9.52 3.56
CA ARG A 50 14.78 -9.87 2.19
C ARG A 50 13.62 -9.01 1.69
N GLY A 51 12.65 -8.70 2.55
CA GLY A 51 11.55 -7.81 2.21
C GLY A 51 12.01 -6.39 1.91
N TYR A 52 12.98 -5.89 2.66
CA TYR A 52 13.62 -4.60 2.36
C TYR A 52 14.36 -4.63 1.03
N GLN A 53 15.07 -5.71 0.72
CA GLN A 53 15.73 -5.88 -0.58
C GLN A 53 14.71 -5.83 -1.72
N VAL A 54 13.60 -6.55 -1.63
CA VAL A 54 12.52 -6.51 -2.63
C VAL A 54 11.95 -5.09 -2.75
N TYR A 55 11.74 -4.40 -1.61
CA TYR A 55 11.29 -3.01 -1.66
C TYR A 55 12.29 -2.13 -2.43
N GLN A 56 13.56 -2.21 -2.11
CA GLN A 56 14.60 -1.38 -2.71
C GLN A 56 14.77 -1.65 -4.22
N GLU A 57 14.75 -2.92 -4.63
CA GLU A 57 15.02 -3.32 -6.00
C GLU A 57 13.80 -3.21 -6.94
N VAL A 58 12.59 -3.32 -6.39
CA VAL A 58 11.35 -3.37 -7.17
C VAL A 58 10.38 -2.25 -6.80
N CYS A 59 9.92 -2.22 -5.56
CA CYS A 59 8.79 -1.38 -5.18
C CYS A 59 9.14 0.11 -5.12
N SER A 60 10.35 0.45 -4.71
CA SER A 60 10.81 1.83 -4.49
C SER A 60 10.87 2.66 -5.77
N SER A 61 10.87 2.02 -6.94
CA SER A 61 10.80 2.71 -8.24
C SER A 61 9.48 3.46 -8.45
N CYS A 62 8.41 3.04 -7.78
CA CYS A 62 7.08 3.63 -7.88
C CYS A 62 6.48 4.03 -6.52
N HIS A 63 6.81 3.31 -5.44
CA HIS A 63 6.20 3.49 -4.12
C HIS A 63 7.16 4.13 -3.12
N SER A 64 6.69 5.16 -2.44
CA SER A 64 7.42 5.79 -1.33
C SER A 64 7.19 5.08 0.00
N MET A 65 8.11 5.27 0.94
CA MET A 65 7.98 5.03 2.38
C MET A 65 8.38 6.29 3.16
N LYS A 66 7.68 7.38 2.94
CA LYS A 66 8.05 8.76 3.33
C LYS A 66 8.21 8.99 4.84
N TYR A 67 7.62 8.13 5.69
CA TYR A 67 7.75 8.29 7.15
C TYR A 67 8.98 7.57 7.71
N LEU A 68 9.61 6.67 6.95
CA LEU A 68 10.83 5.99 7.39
C LEU A 68 12.07 6.83 7.10
N SER A 69 13.07 6.69 7.98
CA SER A 69 14.44 7.15 7.80
C SER A 69 15.36 5.94 7.75
N TYR A 70 16.54 6.08 7.16
CA TYR A 70 17.50 4.97 7.07
C TYR A 70 17.93 4.43 8.44
N ARG A 71 17.88 5.22 9.50
CA ARG A 71 18.10 4.76 10.88
C ARG A 71 17.10 3.71 11.35
N ASN A 72 15.88 3.72 10.82
CA ASN A 72 14.87 2.72 11.21
C ASN A 72 15.26 1.29 10.76
N LEU A 73 16.17 1.16 9.80
CA LEU A 73 16.72 -0.13 9.38
C LEU A 73 17.56 -0.83 10.46
N VAL A 74 18.04 -0.09 11.46
CA VAL A 74 18.88 -0.60 12.58
C VAL A 74 18.05 -0.89 13.82
N GLU A 75 16.83 -0.35 13.91
CA GLU A 75 15.98 -0.42 15.09
C GLU A 75 15.50 -1.86 15.38
N GLU A 76 15.36 -2.16 16.67
CA GLU A 76 14.80 -3.43 17.15
C GLU A 76 13.37 -3.64 16.63
N GLY A 77 13.05 -4.86 16.21
CA GLY A 77 11.76 -5.22 15.61
C GLY A 77 11.62 -4.85 14.14
N GLY A 78 12.63 -4.21 13.57
CA GLY A 78 12.80 -3.97 12.13
C GLY A 78 13.73 -4.99 11.48
N PRO A 79 14.32 -4.64 10.32
CA PRO A 79 15.30 -5.50 9.65
C PRO A 79 16.59 -5.71 10.44
N GLU A 80 16.87 -4.85 11.40
CA GLU A 80 18.04 -4.89 12.30
C GLU A 80 19.38 -5.09 11.56
N PHE A 81 19.58 -4.33 10.49
CA PHE A 81 20.88 -4.25 9.84
C PHE A 81 21.92 -3.68 10.81
N SER A 82 23.19 -4.02 10.62
CA SER A 82 24.24 -3.31 11.36
C SER A 82 24.26 -1.84 10.98
N VAL A 83 24.79 -1.00 11.89
CA VAL A 83 24.92 0.44 11.65
C VAL A 83 25.70 0.73 10.36
N ASP A 84 26.75 -0.04 10.08
CA ASP A 84 27.56 0.15 8.89
C ASP A 84 26.84 -0.30 7.61
N GLN A 85 26.07 -1.37 7.66
CA GLN A 85 25.20 -1.77 6.55
C GLN A 85 24.16 -0.68 6.25
N ALA A 86 23.47 -0.18 7.27
CA ALA A 86 22.46 0.87 7.09
C ALA A 86 23.08 2.20 6.59
N LYS A 87 24.31 2.54 7.01
CA LYS A 87 25.06 3.68 6.44
C LYS A 87 25.39 3.47 4.97
N ALA A 88 25.84 2.26 4.59
CA ALA A 88 26.14 1.94 3.21
C ALA A 88 24.88 1.99 2.32
N ILE A 89 23.76 1.47 2.82
CA ILE A 89 22.47 1.58 2.18
C ILE A 89 22.07 3.06 1.99
N ALA A 90 22.13 3.87 3.04
CA ALA A 90 21.80 5.29 2.95
C ALA A 90 22.68 6.01 1.92
N ALA A 91 23.99 5.77 1.96
CA ALA A 91 24.96 6.43 1.09
C ALA A 91 24.84 6.01 -0.39
N SER A 92 24.13 4.93 -0.72
CA SER A 92 23.83 4.56 -2.10
C SER A 92 22.76 5.43 -2.78
N PHE A 93 22.12 6.32 -2.02
CA PHE A 93 21.12 7.25 -2.51
C PHE A 93 21.64 8.69 -2.45
N GLU A 94 21.31 9.47 -3.46
CA GLU A 94 21.56 10.91 -3.49
C GLU A 94 20.41 11.66 -2.82
N VAL A 95 20.74 12.54 -1.88
CA VAL A 95 19.78 13.34 -1.10
C VAL A 95 20.08 14.83 -1.34
N LYS A 96 19.03 15.59 -1.66
CA LYS A 96 19.12 17.04 -1.79
C LYS A 96 19.30 17.67 -0.41
N ASP A 97 20.33 18.49 -0.25
CA ASP A 97 20.68 19.18 0.98
C ASP A 97 21.01 20.66 0.69
N GLY A 98 21.15 21.46 1.74
CA GLY A 98 21.45 22.87 1.60
C GLY A 98 20.38 23.78 2.22
N PRO A 99 20.46 25.10 1.97
CA PRO A 99 21.43 25.75 1.10
C PRO A 99 22.85 25.75 1.68
N ASN A 100 23.86 25.78 0.79
CA ASN A 100 25.27 26.03 1.16
C ASN A 100 25.48 27.52 1.50
N ALA A 101 26.72 27.94 1.73
CA ALA A 101 27.07 29.33 2.08
C ALA A 101 26.68 30.34 0.98
N ASP A 102 26.57 29.89 -0.27
CA ASP A 102 26.19 30.69 -1.44
C ASP A 102 24.68 30.67 -1.70
N GLY A 103 23.90 29.98 -0.87
CA GLY A 103 22.45 29.87 -1.01
C GLY A 103 22.00 28.76 -1.97
N GLU A 104 22.88 27.88 -2.42
CA GLU A 104 22.59 26.86 -3.41
C GLU A 104 22.26 25.51 -2.77
N MET A 105 21.31 24.79 -3.38
CA MET A 105 21.00 23.42 -3.04
C MET A 105 22.00 22.47 -3.73
N PHE A 106 22.42 21.42 -3.05
CA PHE A 106 23.37 20.46 -3.58
C PHE A 106 22.91 19.01 -3.29
N MET A 107 23.48 18.06 -4.03
CA MET A 107 23.25 16.65 -3.79
C MET A 107 24.41 16.06 -2.98
N ARG A 108 24.10 15.17 -2.08
CA ARG A 108 25.08 14.41 -1.29
C ARG A 108 24.63 12.98 -1.05
N PRO A 109 25.54 12.06 -0.74
CA PRO A 109 25.18 10.74 -0.25
C PRO A 109 24.30 10.82 1.00
N GLY A 110 23.28 9.95 1.05
CA GLY A 110 22.37 9.87 2.19
C GLY A 110 23.03 9.46 3.48
N ARG A 111 22.40 9.83 4.60
CA ARG A 111 22.81 9.53 5.97
C ARG A 111 21.70 8.81 6.71
N LEU A 112 22.01 8.20 7.86
CA LEU A 112 21.01 7.50 8.68
C LEU A 112 19.82 8.39 9.12
N SER A 113 20.05 9.70 9.28
CA SER A 113 19.00 10.67 9.63
C SER A 113 18.06 11.00 8.51
N ASP A 114 18.46 10.77 7.27
CA ASP A 114 17.65 11.14 6.11
C ASP A 114 16.46 10.22 5.94
N LYS A 115 15.39 10.77 5.38
CA LYS A 115 14.22 9.99 4.97
C LYS A 115 14.57 9.12 3.77
N PHE A 116 13.83 8.02 3.60
CA PHE A 116 13.90 7.25 2.36
C PHE A 116 13.61 8.17 1.17
N VAL A 117 14.45 8.08 0.15
CA VAL A 117 14.27 8.85 -1.07
C VAL A 117 12.96 8.45 -1.74
N MET A 118 12.18 9.44 -2.11
CA MET A 118 10.92 9.23 -2.83
C MET A 118 11.18 9.12 -4.34
N PRO A 119 10.46 8.22 -5.05
CA PRO A 119 10.64 8.05 -6.51
C PRO A 119 10.18 9.27 -7.33
N TYR A 120 9.28 10.09 -6.78
CA TYR A 120 8.71 11.26 -7.44
C TYR A 120 8.71 12.46 -6.52
N GLU A 121 8.93 13.64 -7.07
CA GLU A 121 8.93 14.90 -6.30
C GLU A 121 7.55 15.24 -5.70
N ASN A 122 6.49 14.86 -6.39
CA ASN A 122 5.11 15.13 -5.98
C ASN A 122 4.12 14.16 -6.64
N GLU A 123 2.86 14.22 -6.19
CA GLU A 123 1.78 13.36 -6.67
C GLU A 123 1.52 13.51 -8.18
N LYS A 124 1.60 14.73 -8.73
CA LYS A 124 1.37 14.95 -10.17
C LYS A 124 2.45 14.30 -11.02
N ALA A 125 3.70 14.36 -10.58
CA ALA A 125 4.81 13.68 -11.24
C ALA A 125 4.63 12.15 -11.18
N ALA A 126 4.20 11.64 -10.03
CA ALA A 126 3.88 10.21 -9.87
C ALA A 126 2.75 9.77 -10.80
N GLN A 127 1.65 10.52 -10.87
CA GLN A 127 0.52 10.22 -11.76
C GLN A 127 0.93 10.26 -13.24
N ALA A 128 1.71 11.26 -13.64
CA ALA A 128 2.19 11.38 -15.02
C ALA A 128 3.05 10.17 -15.44
N ALA A 129 3.90 9.69 -14.54
CA ALA A 129 4.78 8.55 -14.79
C ALA A 129 4.04 7.19 -14.78
N ASN A 130 2.85 7.12 -14.15
CA ASN A 130 2.10 5.88 -13.95
C ASN A 130 0.74 5.87 -14.66
N GLY A 131 0.63 6.47 -15.83
CA GLY A 131 -0.58 6.47 -16.64
C GLY A 131 -1.82 7.05 -15.93
N GLY A 132 -1.61 8.09 -15.10
CA GLY A 132 -2.65 8.73 -14.30
C GLY A 132 -2.93 8.08 -12.94
N ALA A 133 -2.33 6.92 -12.63
CA ALA A 133 -2.44 6.31 -11.31
C ALA A 133 -1.44 6.92 -10.33
N TYR A 134 -1.83 7.01 -9.06
CA TYR A 134 -0.93 7.41 -7.98
C TYR A 134 -0.55 6.19 -7.13
N PRO A 135 0.71 5.71 -7.21
CA PRO A 135 1.16 4.62 -6.36
C PRO A 135 1.12 5.04 -4.88
N PRO A 136 0.37 4.34 -4.02
CA PRO A 136 0.26 4.74 -2.62
C PRO A 136 1.58 4.62 -1.87
N ASP A 137 1.78 5.51 -0.88
CA ASP A 137 2.86 5.39 0.08
C ASP A 137 2.70 4.11 0.91
N MET A 138 3.75 3.31 1.04
CA MET A 138 3.71 1.99 1.67
C MET A 138 3.93 2.02 3.19
N THR A 139 4.32 3.15 3.78
CA THR A 139 4.73 3.21 5.19
C THR A 139 3.70 2.62 6.14
N VAL A 140 2.41 2.92 5.93
CA VAL A 140 1.31 2.44 6.77
C VAL A 140 0.25 1.65 5.98
N LEU A 141 0.56 1.25 4.76
CA LEU A 141 -0.38 0.65 3.83
C LEU A 141 -1.09 -0.59 4.41
N VAL A 142 -0.34 -1.47 5.07
CA VAL A 142 -0.87 -2.68 5.71
C VAL A 142 -1.92 -2.34 6.77
N LYS A 143 -1.73 -1.27 7.55
CA LYS A 143 -2.70 -0.81 8.56
C LYS A 143 -3.89 -0.08 7.94
N ALA A 144 -3.69 0.54 6.79
CA ALA A 144 -4.69 1.34 6.10
C ALA A 144 -5.63 0.52 5.19
N ARG A 145 -5.44 -0.79 5.10
CA ARG A 145 -6.25 -1.67 4.26
C ARG A 145 -6.97 -2.74 5.08
N GLY A 146 -8.26 -2.92 4.80
CA GLY A 146 -9.02 -4.06 5.33
C GLY A 146 -8.35 -5.37 4.90
N GLY A 147 -8.20 -6.31 5.84
CA GLY A 147 -7.45 -7.54 5.61
C GLY A 147 -5.94 -7.43 5.91
N GLY A 148 -5.40 -6.21 6.02
CA GLY A 148 -4.02 -5.98 6.45
C GLY A 148 -2.98 -6.70 5.59
N VAL A 149 -2.09 -7.46 6.24
CA VAL A 149 -1.03 -8.21 5.57
C VAL A 149 -1.59 -9.30 4.64
N ASP A 150 -2.70 -9.95 5.00
CA ASP A 150 -3.34 -10.99 4.17
C ASP A 150 -3.85 -10.38 2.86
N TYR A 151 -4.38 -9.14 2.89
CA TYR A 151 -4.76 -8.41 1.68
C TYR A 151 -3.56 -8.11 0.78
N ILE A 152 -2.49 -7.52 1.33
CA ILE A 152 -1.30 -7.16 0.53
C ILE A 152 -0.68 -8.41 -0.08
N TYR A 153 -0.56 -9.50 0.70
CA TYR A 153 -0.07 -10.77 0.19
C TYR A 153 -0.95 -11.32 -0.94
N SER A 154 -2.26 -11.33 -0.74
CA SER A 154 -3.21 -11.78 -1.76
C SER A 154 -3.14 -10.92 -3.02
N LEU A 155 -3.06 -9.60 -2.87
CA LEU A 155 -2.95 -8.67 -3.99
C LEU A 155 -1.74 -8.98 -4.88
N LEU A 156 -0.58 -9.25 -4.28
CA LEU A 156 0.64 -9.58 -5.03
C LEU A 156 0.57 -10.96 -5.71
N GLN A 157 -0.31 -11.86 -5.25
CA GLN A 157 -0.52 -13.21 -5.82
C GLN A 157 -1.77 -13.29 -6.72
N GLY A 158 -2.50 -12.20 -6.85
CA GLY A 158 -3.84 -12.20 -7.44
C GLY A 158 -3.92 -11.86 -8.92
N TYR A 159 -2.79 -11.68 -9.59
CA TYR A 159 -2.75 -11.43 -11.03
C TYR A 159 -3.11 -12.69 -11.80
N GLU A 160 -4.05 -12.58 -12.72
CA GLU A 160 -4.47 -13.66 -13.59
C GLU A 160 -5.08 -13.09 -14.88
N ASP A 161 -5.31 -13.94 -15.89
CA ASP A 161 -5.99 -13.53 -17.10
C ASP A 161 -7.44 -13.12 -16.78
N PRO A 162 -7.94 -12.05 -17.41
CA PRO A 162 -9.31 -11.62 -17.17
C PRO A 162 -10.32 -12.68 -17.63
N PRO A 163 -11.41 -12.92 -16.88
CA PRO A 163 -12.49 -13.79 -17.32
C PRO A 163 -13.07 -13.38 -18.67
N VAL A 164 -13.65 -14.35 -19.39
CA VAL A 164 -14.28 -14.12 -20.70
C VAL A 164 -15.32 -12.99 -20.58
N GLY A 165 -15.23 -12.02 -21.48
CA GLY A 165 -16.13 -10.86 -21.53
C GLY A 165 -15.67 -9.65 -20.72
N ILE A 166 -14.56 -9.74 -19.97
CA ILE A 166 -13.93 -8.58 -19.31
C ILE A 166 -12.86 -8.01 -20.23
N ASN A 167 -13.08 -6.79 -20.70
CA ASN A 167 -12.09 -6.02 -21.43
C ASN A 167 -11.36 -5.08 -20.46
N LEU A 168 -10.05 -5.03 -20.58
CA LEU A 168 -9.18 -4.13 -19.82
C LEU A 168 -8.61 -3.08 -20.76
N ASP A 169 -8.48 -1.86 -20.24
CA ASP A 169 -7.75 -0.79 -20.93
C ASP A 169 -6.26 -1.08 -20.95
N ASP A 170 -5.53 -0.42 -21.83
CA ASP A 170 -4.07 -0.54 -21.90
C ASP A 170 -3.41 -0.12 -20.59
N GLY A 171 -2.44 -0.89 -20.11
CA GLY A 171 -1.77 -0.70 -18.82
C GLY A 171 -2.64 -0.98 -17.59
N VAL A 172 -3.78 -1.65 -17.75
CA VAL A 172 -4.63 -2.14 -16.66
C VAL A 172 -4.58 -3.67 -16.63
N TYR A 173 -4.39 -4.24 -15.45
CA TYR A 173 -4.28 -5.68 -15.22
C TYR A 173 -5.48 -6.19 -14.43
N TYR A 174 -5.87 -7.43 -14.66
CA TYR A 174 -6.86 -8.10 -13.82
C TYR A 174 -6.19 -8.62 -12.54
N ASN A 175 -6.86 -8.38 -11.41
CA ASN A 175 -6.40 -8.90 -10.12
C ASN A 175 -7.62 -9.26 -9.27
N LYS A 176 -7.77 -10.52 -8.94
CA LYS A 176 -8.98 -11.04 -8.26
C LYS A 176 -9.18 -10.52 -6.84
N TYR A 177 -8.13 -9.98 -6.21
CA TYR A 177 -8.19 -9.45 -4.84
C TYR A 177 -8.30 -7.92 -4.80
N MET A 178 -8.07 -7.25 -5.93
CA MET A 178 -8.27 -5.81 -6.01
C MET A 178 -9.76 -5.49 -6.07
N TYR A 179 -10.19 -4.46 -5.34
CA TYR A 179 -11.56 -3.97 -5.45
C TYR A 179 -11.87 -3.56 -6.90
N GLY A 180 -12.94 -4.12 -7.47
CA GLY A 180 -13.29 -3.94 -8.89
C GLY A 180 -12.41 -4.72 -9.85
N ASN A 181 -11.54 -5.58 -9.37
CA ASN A 181 -10.69 -6.52 -10.12
C ASN A 181 -9.74 -5.88 -11.15
N LYS A 182 -9.54 -4.55 -11.09
CA LYS A 182 -8.69 -3.80 -12.02
C LYS A 182 -7.61 -3.04 -11.27
N ILE A 183 -6.36 -3.19 -11.70
CA ILE A 183 -5.21 -2.55 -11.08
C ILE A 183 -4.25 -2.01 -12.14
N LYS A 184 -3.65 -0.85 -11.91
CA LYS A 184 -2.63 -0.28 -12.80
C LYS A 184 -1.19 -0.63 -12.42
N MET A 185 -0.98 -1.22 -11.25
CA MET A 185 0.32 -1.79 -10.88
C MET A 185 0.57 -3.03 -11.74
N SER A 186 1.70 -3.10 -12.43
CA SER A 186 2.12 -4.30 -13.18
C SER A 186 2.42 -5.47 -12.23
N ASN A 187 2.27 -6.67 -12.72
CA ASN A 187 2.71 -7.90 -12.05
C ASN A 187 4.23 -8.07 -12.10
#